data_b92ddb7a8b063a9042eaf51cf36e4041
#
_entry.id   b92ddb7a8b063a9042eaf51cf36e4041
#
_cell.length_a   1.000
_cell.length_b   1.000
_cell.length_c   1.000
_cell.angle_alpha   90.00
_cell.angle_beta   90.00
_cell.angle_gamma   90.00
#
_symmetry.space_group_name_H-M   'P 1'
#
loop_
_entity.id
_entity.type
_entity.pdbx_description
1 polymer ?
#
loop_
_entity_poly.entity_id
_entity_poly.type
_entity_poly.pdbx_seq_one_letter_code
_entity_poly.pdbx_strand_id
1 'polypeptide(L)'
;MKIKNAKDMDSSSIKLSATVYGKAGTGKTTLGATFPKPFFLDLNKGLLSIRGKNVDYVELYDSTWVEIQDTLDEAIKSPDHESIIIDSMGEVAEICMKHICQLNRRQKPEFADWDAFYQSMKSFIMKVRNSGKHSLCI
;
A
#
# COMPACT_ATOMS: atom_id res chain seq x y z
N MET A 1 1.87 30.32 -16.71
CA MET A 1 1.14 29.02 -16.72
C MET A 1 1.59 28.25 -17.96
N LYS A 2 2.05 27.00 -17.83
CA LYS A 2 2.46 26.17 -18.98
C LYS A 2 1.32 25.19 -19.29
N ILE A 3 0.61 25.45 -20.38
CA ILE A 3 -0.47 24.56 -20.86
C ILE A 3 0.19 23.40 -21.61
N LYS A 4 -0.18 22.16 -21.30
CA LYS A 4 0.27 20.95 -21.99
C LYS A 4 -0.92 20.31 -22.72
N ASN A 5 -0.67 19.70 -23.86
CA ASN A 5 -1.68 18.94 -24.59
C ASN A 5 -1.56 17.45 -24.21
N ALA A 6 -2.70 16.80 -23.97
CA ALA A 6 -2.74 15.38 -23.63
C ALA A 6 -2.23 14.46 -24.76
N LYS A 7 -2.28 14.91 -26.03
CA LYS A 7 -1.71 14.19 -27.17
C LYS A 7 -0.19 14.02 -27.08
N ASP A 8 0.49 14.94 -26.40
CA ASP A 8 1.94 14.94 -26.25
C ASP A 8 2.39 14.23 -24.98
N MET A 9 1.45 13.56 -24.28
CA MET A 9 1.75 12.82 -23.06
C MET A 9 2.43 11.50 -23.40
N ASP A 10 3.66 11.32 -22.92
CA ASP A 10 4.35 10.04 -23.00
C ASP A 10 3.71 9.05 -22.02
N SER A 11 2.95 8.09 -22.56
CA SER A 11 2.29 7.06 -21.76
C SER A 11 3.24 5.96 -21.26
N SER A 12 4.45 5.86 -21.81
CA SER A 12 5.42 4.82 -21.43
C SER A 12 5.95 4.99 -20.01
N SER A 13 5.93 6.22 -19.51
CA SER A 13 6.38 6.59 -18.15
C SER A 13 5.25 6.57 -17.11
N ILE A 14 3.99 6.39 -17.52
CA ILE A 14 2.84 6.44 -16.60
C ILE A 14 2.77 5.16 -15.79
N LYS A 15 2.77 5.31 -14.48
CA LYS A 15 2.52 4.20 -13.54
C LYS A 15 1.07 4.20 -13.07
N LEU A 16 0.46 3.02 -13.11
CA LEU A 16 -0.91 2.83 -12.61
C LEU A 16 -0.89 2.87 -11.08
N SER A 17 -1.75 3.70 -10.49
CA SER A 17 -2.06 3.66 -9.06
C SER A 17 -3.56 3.44 -8.91
N ALA A 18 -3.95 2.30 -8.34
CA ALA A 18 -5.32 1.87 -8.22
C ALA A 18 -5.66 1.44 -6.80
N THR A 19 -6.93 1.57 -6.45
CA THR A 19 -7.51 0.97 -5.25
C THR A 19 -8.65 0.06 -5.66
N VAL A 20 -8.68 -1.15 -5.10
CA VAL A 20 -9.74 -2.11 -5.34
C VAL A 20 -10.36 -2.55 -4.02
N TYR A 21 -11.68 -2.60 -3.96
CA TYR A 21 -12.41 -3.05 -2.78
C TYR A 21 -13.50 -4.04 -3.17
N GLY A 22 -13.97 -4.83 -2.22
CA GLY A 22 -15.02 -5.83 -2.43
C GLY A 22 -14.93 -6.95 -1.41
N LYS A 23 -15.93 -7.83 -1.43
CA LYS A 23 -16.02 -8.98 -0.51
C LYS A 23 -14.80 -9.90 -0.63
N ALA A 24 -14.53 -10.67 0.42
CA ALA A 24 -13.54 -11.74 0.37
C ALA A 24 -13.86 -12.71 -0.79
N GLY A 25 -12.83 -13.27 -1.41
CA GLY A 25 -12.97 -14.23 -2.50
C GLY A 25 -13.30 -13.63 -3.89
N THR A 26 -13.35 -12.29 -4.04
CA THR A 26 -13.65 -11.65 -5.34
C THR A 26 -12.43 -11.53 -6.27
N GLY A 27 -11.27 -12.06 -5.89
CA GLY A 27 -10.09 -12.09 -6.75
C GLY A 27 -9.18 -10.86 -6.66
N LYS A 28 -9.31 -10.00 -5.63
CA LYS A 28 -8.49 -8.80 -5.45
C LYS A 28 -6.99 -9.12 -5.39
N THR A 29 -6.59 -10.04 -4.54
CA THR A 29 -5.20 -10.52 -4.40
C THR A 29 -4.70 -11.14 -5.71
N THR A 30 -5.58 -11.92 -6.40
CA THR A 30 -5.26 -12.49 -7.71
C THR A 30 -5.02 -11.41 -8.76
N LEU A 31 -5.79 -10.33 -8.74
CA LEU A 31 -5.57 -9.16 -9.61
C LEU A 31 -4.18 -8.54 -9.32
N GLY A 32 -3.82 -8.37 -8.05
CA GLY A 32 -2.49 -7.86 -7.67
C GLY A 32 -1.35 -8.68 -8.25
N ALA A 33 -1.50 -10.01 -8.28
CA ALA A 33 -0.50 -10.91 -8.84
C ALA A 33 -0.37 -10.85 -10.38
N THR A 34 -1.22 -10.10 -11.08
CA THR A 34 -1.10 -9.86 -12.53
C THR A 34 -0.29 -8.62 -12.88
N PHE A 35 0.07 -7.82 -11.88
CA PHE A 35 0.90 -6.64 -12.08
C PHE A 35 2.35 -7.03 -12.45
N PRO A 36 3.09 -6.19 -13.17
CA PRO A 36 4.47 -6.49 -13.54
C PRO A 36 5.37 -6.54 -12.30
N LYS A 37 6.10 -7.63 -12.12
CA LYS A 37 7.03 -7.88 -11.00
C LYS A 37 6.47 -7.41 -9.66
N PRO A 38 5.35 -7.96 -9.20
CA PRO A 38 4.66 -7.46 -8.01
C PRO A 38 5.41 -7.83 -6.73
N PHE A 39 5.49 -6.88 -5.81
CA PHE A 39 5.91 -7.10 -4.44
C PHE A 39 4.72 -6.86 -3.51
N PHE A 40 4.37 -7.89 -2.74
CA PHE A 40 3.23 -7.82 -1.82
C PHE A 40 3.67 -7.45 -0.41
N LEU A 41 3.01 -6.45 0.15
CA LEU A 41 2.95 -6.23 1.60
C LEU A 41 1.69 -6.96 2.10
N ASP A 42 1.89 -8.16 2.68
CA ASP A 42 0.79 -9.00 3.18
C ASP A 42 0.52 -8.69 4.65
N LEU A 43 -0.60 -8.01 4.92
CA LEU A 43 -1.01 -7.64 6.27
C LEU A 43 -2.15 -8.52 6.82
N ASN A 44 -2.77 -9.38 5.98
CA ASN A 44 -3.96 -10.13 6.38
C ASN A 44 -3.90 -11.65 6.14
N LYS A 45 -2.73 -12.19 5.79
CA LYS A 45 -2.54 -13.62 5.46
C LYS A 45 -3.36 -14.07 4.23
N GLY A 46 -3.61 -13.14 3.29
CA GLY A 46 -4.50 -13.34 2.15
C GLY A 46 -3.91 -14.05 0.95
N LEU A 47 -2.62 -14.42 0.96
CA LEU A 47 -1.88 -14.84 -0.23
C LEU A 47 -2.15 -16.28 -0.68
N LEU A 48 -2.99 -17.07 0.02
CA LEU A 48 -3.32 -18.45 -0.39
C LEU A 48 -3.86 -18.55 -1.82
N SER A 49 -4.59 -17.51 -2.27
CA SER A 49 -5.19 -17.47 -3.61
C SER A 49 -4.16 -17.34 -4.74
N ILE A 50 -2.95 -16.95 -4.42
CA ILE A 50 -1.83 -16.79 -5.37
C ILE A 50 -0.69 -17.77 -5.12
N ARG A 51 -0.93 -18.80 -4.30
CA ARG A 51 0.03 -19.88 -4.06
C ARG A 51 0.53 -20.50 -5.37
N GLY A 52 1.84 -20.62 -5.49
CA GLY A 52 2.49 -21.18 -6.70
C GLY A 52 2.70 -20.17 -7.82
N LYS A 53 2.29 -18.90 -7.67
CA LYS A 53 2.67 -17.84 -8.59
C LYS A 53 4.07 -17.31 -8.23
N ASN A 54 4.79 -16.83 -9.24
CA ASN A 54 6.09 -16.20 -9.06
C ASN A 54 5.89 -14.74 -8.62
N VAL A 55 5.66 -14.53 -7.33
CA VAL A 55 5.48 -13.22 -6.71
C VAL A 55 6.28 -13.15 -5.42
N ASP A 56 6.94 -12.03 -5.19
CA ASP A 56 7.64 -11.77 -3.95
C ASP A 56 6.70 -11.10 -2.95
N TYR A 57 6.83 -11.44 -1.66
CA TYR A 57 6.00 -10.86 -0.62
C TYR A 57 6.73 -10.78 0.72
N VAL A 58 6.24 -9.94 1.59
CA VAL A 58 6.64 -9.84 2.99
C VAL A 58 5.40 -9.92 3.88
N GLU A 59 5.51 -10.70 4.96
CA GLU A 59 4.45 -10.86 5.97
C GLU A 59 4.56 -9.75 7.01
N LEU A 60 3.50 -8.94 7.17
CA LEU A 60 3.47 -7.75 8.03
C LEU A 60 2.29 -7.73 9.02
N TYR A 61 1.59 -8.84 9.20
CA TYR A 61 0.39 -8.90 10.05
C TYR A 61 0.65 -8.72 11.55
N ASP A 62 1.88 -8.95 12.02
CA ASP A 62 2.31 -8.69 13.39
C ASP A 62 3.26 -7.49 13.52
N SER A 63 3.37 -6.68 12.45
CA SER A 63 4.32 -5.57 12.37
C SER A 63 3.78 -4.29 13.00
N THR A 64 4.71 -3.43 13.38
CA THR A 64 4.43 -2.07 13.84
C THR A 64 4.25 -1.12 12.66
N TRP A 65 3.67 0.05 12.92
CA TRP A 65 3.55 1.12 11.92
C TRP A 65 4.90 1.53 11.34
N VAL A 66 5.96 1.55 12.15
CA VAL A 66 7.32 1.91 11.72
C VAL A 66 7.86 0.85 10.75
N GLU A 67 7.75 -0.43 11.10
CA GLU A 67 8.20 -1.53 10.22
C GLU A 67 7.49 -1.56 8.88
N ILE A 68 6.19 -1.25 8.84
CA ILE A 68 5.44 -1.11 7.57
C ILE A 68 6.01 0.03 6.73
N GLN A 69 6.32 1.18 7.34
CA GLN A 69 6.91 2.32 6.66
C GLN A 69 8.30 1.99 6.10
N ASP A 70 9.14 1.36 6.89
CA ASP A 70 10.50 0.96 6.50
C ASP A 70 10.47 -0.06 5.36
N THR A 71 9.59 -1.07 5.46
CA THR A 71 9.40 -2.06 4.39
C THR A 71 8.91 -1.42 3.08
N LEU A 72 7.97 -0.46 3.19
CA LEU A 72 7.54 0.29 2.02
C LEU A 72 8.68 1.08 1.38
N ASP A 73 9.54 1.71 2.18
CA ASP A 73 10.70 2.46 1.69
C ASP A 73 11.72 1.55 0.98
N GLU A 74 11.94 0.34 1.50
CA GLU A 74 12.78 -0.67 0.86
C GLU A 74 12.16 -1.14 -0.47
N ALA A 75 10.87 -1.44 -0.49
CA ALA A 75 10.15 -1.83 -1.69
C ALA A 75 10.20 -0.75 -2.79
N ILE A 76 10.10 0.52 -2.42
CA ILE A 76 10.20 1.64 -3.35
C ILE A 76 11.61 1.72 -3.97
N LYS A 77 12.65 1.52 -3.17
CA LYS A 77 14.06 1.59 -3.61
C LYS A 77 14.51 0.37 -4.39
N SER A 78 13.85 -0.79 -4.22
CA SER A 78 14.25 -2.04 -4.88
C SER A 78 14.13 -1.92 -6.41
N PRO A 79 15.19 -2.23 -7.17
CA PRO A 79 15.12 -2.27 -8.63
C PRO A 79 14.41 -3.52 -9.16
N ASP A 80 14.24 -4.56 -8.33
CA ASP A 80 13.75 -5.88 -8.75
C ASP A 80 12.23 -5.90 -8.96
N HIS A 81 11.51 -4.97 -8.32
CA HIS A 81 10.06 -4.89 -8.36
C HIS A 81 9.57 -3.65 -9.13
N GLU A 82 8.56 -3.85 -9.97
CA GLU A 82 7.93 -2.78 -10.75
C GLU A 82 6.58 -2.35 -10.18
N SER A 83 6.03 -3.16 -9.26
CA SER A 83 4.72 -2.93 -8.66
C SER A 83 4.73 -3.18 -7.15
N ILE A 84 3.99 -2.37 -6.41
CA ILE A 84 3.76 -2.51 -4.96
C ILE A 84 2.28 -2.82 -4.74
N ILE A 85 2.00 -3.94 -4.09
CA ILE A 85 0.65 -4.40 -3.76
C ILE A 85 0.49 -4.40 -2.25
N ILE A 86 -0.49 -3.70 -1.73
CA ILE A 86 -0.77 -3.62 -0.28
C ILE A 86 -2.07 -4.37 -0.01
N ASP A 87 -1.98 -5.48 0.68
CA ASP A 87 -3.11 -6.35 1.02
C ASP A 87 -3.12 -6.62 2.55
N SER A 88 -3.93 -5.87 3.33
CA SER A 88 -4.88 -4.86 2.87
C SER A 88 -4.70 -3.51 3.59
N MET A 89 -5.27 -2.48 2.99
CA MET A 89 -5.25 -1.12 3.55
C MET A 89 -6.06 -0.98 4.84
N GLY A 90 -7.01 -1.87 5.09
CA GLY A 90 -7.75 -1.91 6.36
C GLY A 90 -6.82 -2.14 7.54
N GLU A 91 -5.98 -3.18 7.45
CA GLU A 91 -4.98 -3.51 8.48
C GLU A 91 -3.93 -2.41 8.62
N VAL A 92 -3.48 -1.80 7.51
CA VAL A 92 -2.59 -0.62 7.56
C VAL A 92 -3.21 0.49 8.40
N ALA A 93 -4.50 0.79 8.18
CA ALA A 93 -5.22 1.82 8.91
C ALA A 93 -5.36 1.49 10.41
N GLU A 94 -5.68 0.24 10.75
CA GLU A 94 -5.77 -0.21 12.15
C GLU A 94 -4.44 -0.10 12.87
N ILE A 95 -3.34 -0.56 12.23
CA ILE A 95 -1.99 -0.48 12.80
C ILE A 95 -1.57 0.99 12.98
N CYS A 96 -1.87 1.85 12.02
CA CYS A 96 -1.60 3.28 12.11
C CYS A 96 -2.32 3.92 13.31
N MET A 97 -3.64 3.67 13.45
CA MET A 97 -4.42 4.20 14.58
C MET A 97 -3.93 3.66 15.92
N LYS A 98 -3.63 2.36 16.00
CA LYS A 98 -3.05 1.75 17.20
C LYS A 98 -1.74 2.41 17.60
N HIS A 99 -0.87 2.68 16.65
CA HIS A 99 0.39 3.38 16.89
C HIS A 99 0.16 4.79 17.47
N ILE A 100 -0.76 5.57 16.91
CA ILE A 100 -1.11 6.91 17.39
C ILE A 100 -1.65 6.86 18.83
N CYS A 101 -2.55 5.92 19.12
CA CYS A 101 -3.06 5.73 20.48
C CYS A 101 -1.94 5.37 21.47
N GLN A 102 -0.98 4.53 21.08
CA GLN A 102 0.17 4.16 21.91
C GLN A 102 1.06 5.37 22.19
N LEU A 103 1.38 6.19 21.18
CA LEU A 103 2.15 7.41 21.36
C LEU A 103 1.49 8.38 22.35
N ASN A 104 0.17 8.48 22.32
CA ASN A 104 -0.63 9.33 23.19
C ASN A 104 -1.03 8.65 24.52
N ARG A 105 -0.53 7.41 24.79
CA ARG A 105 -0.84 6.60 25.99
C ARG A 105 -2.34 6.38 26.19
N ARG A 106 -3.07 6.11 25.08
CA ARG A 106 -4.51 5.90 25.07
C ARG A 106 -4.85 4.47 24.68
N GLN A 107 -5.95 3.96 25.22
CA GLN A 107 -6.49 2.65 24.85
C GLN A 107 -7.48 2.73 23.66
N LYS A 108 -8.10 3.90 23.48
CA LYS A 108 -9.05 4.18 22.41
C LYS A 108 -8.76 5.54 21.79
N PRO A 109 -9.01 5.71 20.47
CA PRO A 109 -8.81 7.00 19.84
C PRO A 109 -9.77 8.06 20.37
N GLU A 110 -9.25 9.26 20.54
CA GLU A 110 -10.00 10.47 20.81
C GLU A 110 -10.07 11.35 19.55
N PHE A 111 -10.88 12.41 19.59
CA PHE A 111 -11.11 13.29 18.43
C PHE A 111 -9.79 13.83 17.83
N ALA A 112 -8.85 14.22 18.68
CA ALA A 112 -7.55 14.74 18.22
C ALA A 112 -6.68 13.70 17.49
N ASP A 113 -6.87 12.39 17.76
CA ASP A 113 -6.09 11.33 17.14
C ASP A 113 -6.47 11.12 15.66
N TRP A 114 -7.70 11.49 15.29
CA TRP A 114 -8.18 11.37 13.92
C TRP A 114 -7.49 12.29 12.94
N ASP A 115 -7.07 13.49 13.37
CA ASP A 115 -6.27 14.36 12.50
C ASP A 115 -4.87 13.77 12.26
N ALA A 116 -4.19 13.30 13.31
CA ALA A 116 -2.91 12.62 13.20
C ALA A 116 -3.00 11.36 12.30
N PHE A 117 -4.08 10.59 12.45
CA PHE A 117 -4.36 9.43 11.61
C PHE A 117 -4.54 9.81 10.14
N TYR A 118 -5.37 10.82 9.86
CA TYR A 118 -5.60 11.32 8.51
C TYR A 118 -4.29 11.76 7.85
N GLN A 119 -3.46 12.54 8.55
CA GLN A 119 -2.19 13.01 8.01
C GLN A 119 -1.22 11.85 7.75
N SER A 120 -1.15 10.87 8.67
CA SER A 120 -0.30 9.68 8.53
C SER A 120 -0.72 8.82 7.33
N MET A 121 -2.02 8.53 7.21
CA MET A 121 -2.56 7.74 6.09
C MET A 121 -2.42 8.47 4.76
N LYS A 122 -2.68 9.78 4.74
CA LYS A 122 -2.46 10.60 3.55
C LYS A 122 -1.00 10.56 3.09
N SER A 123 -0.07 10.72 4.03
CA SER A 123 1.38 10.64 3.74
C SER A 123 1.75 9.26 3.19
N PHE A 124 1.27 8.19 3.79
CA PHE A 124 1.50 6.81 3.35
C PHE A 124 0.99 6.58 1.92
N ILE A 125 -0.27 6.94 1.64
CA ILE A 125 -0.87 6.79 0.31
C ILE A 125 -0.12 7.62 -0.74
N MET A 126 0.27 8.86 -0.40
CA MET A 126 1.05 9.71 -1.31
C MET A 126 2.44 9.14 -1.58
N LYS A 127 3.09 8.52 -0.58
CA LYS A 127 4.37 7.83 -0.74
C LYS A 127 4.24 6.66 -1.73
N VAL A 128 3.22 5.83 -1.57
CA VAL A 128 2.92 4.71 -2.50
C VAL A 128 2.67 5.23 -3.91
N ARG A 129 1.78 6.22 -4.05
CA ARG A 129 1.42 6.81 -5.35
C ARG A 129 2.61 7.43 -6.07
N ASN A 130 3.50 8.09 -5.34
CA ASN A 130 4.65 8.82 -5.89
C ASN A 130 5.92 7.95 -5.96
N SER A 131 5.81 6.64 -5.71
CA SER A 131 6.95 5.71 -5.68
C SER A 131 7.66 5.53 -7.03
N GLY A 132 7.07 5.97 -8.14
CA GLY A 132 7.55 5.67 -9.48
C GLY A 132 7.28 4.22 -9.94
N LYS A 133 6.51 3.46 -9.16
CA LYS A 133 6.08 2.08 -9.45
C LYS A 133 4.58 2.02 -9.69
N HIS A 134 4.10 0.93 -10.31
CA HIS A 134 2.67 0.63 -10.24
C HIS A 134 2.27 0.33 -8.82
N SER A 135 1.04 0.66 -8.43
CA SER A 135 0.56 0.36 -7.08
C SER A 135 -0.89 -0.10 -7.09
N LEU A 136 -1.19 -1.09 -6.25
CA LEU A 136 -2.54 -1.54 -5.97
C LEU A 136 -2.75 -1.61 -4.46
N CYS A 137 -3.74 -0.86 -3.98
CA CYS A 137 -4.22 -0.94 -2.61
C CYS A 137 -5.51 -1.78 -2.58
N ILE A 138 -5.56 -2.79 -1.72
CA ILE A 138 -6.69 -3.72 -1.53
C ILE A 138 -7.36 -3.44 -0.18
#